data_8ec429d3a051e821233a1f49dc2057cb
#
_entry.id   8ec429d3a051e821233a1f49dc2057cb
#
_cell.length_a   1.000
_cell.length_b   1.000
_cell.length_c   1.000
_cell.angle_alpha   90.00
_cell.angle_beta   90.00
_cell.angle_gamma   90.00
#
_symmetry.space_group_name_H-M   'P 1'
#
loop_
_entity.id
_entity.type
_entity.pdbx_description
1 polymer ?
#
loop_
_entity_poly.entity_id
_entity_poly.type
_entity_poly.pdbx_seq_one_letter_code
_entity_poly.pdbx_strand_id
1 'polypeptide(L)' 'PKSVKAPVNLLKLGVSLVQIGEKDQGCSMITGVSKQYPKASQSVLQKAKYEEKKFDCPTKKS' A
#
# COMPACT_ATOMS: atom_id res chain seq x y z
N PRO A 1 -10.66 10.10 -14.12
CA PRO A 1 -10.10 11.06 -13.18
C PRO A 1 -10.08 10.61 -11.76
N LYS A 2 -11.17 10.04 -11.28
CA LYS A 2 -11.12 9.59 -9.92
C LYS A 2 -10.15 8.44 -9.75
N SER A 3 -9.89 7.69 -10.77
CA SER A 3 -8.94 6.59 -10.67
C SER A 3 -7.52 7.10 -10.48
N VAL A 4 -7.27 8.36 -10.78
CA VAL A 4 -5.94 8.92 -10.62
C VAL A 4 -5.52 8.88 -9.15
N LYS A 5 -6.45 9.09 -8.25
CA LYS A 5 -6.14 9.11 -6.83
C LYS A 5 -6.41 7.80 -6.11
N ALA A 6 -6.92 6.81 -6.83
CA ALA A 6 -7.26 5.54 -6.19
C ALA A 6 -6.05 4.86 -5.54
N PRO A 7 -4.89 4.76 -6.21
CA PRO A 7 -3.76 4.10 -5.55
C PRO A 7 -3.26 4.89 -4.34
N VAL A 8 -3.31 6.20 -4.38
CA VAL A 8 -2.91 7.00 -3.23
C VAL A 8 -3.86 6.76 -2.07
N ASN A 9 -5.15 6.75 -2.36
CA ASN A 9 -6.15 6.53 -1.31
C ASN A 9 -5.99 5.14 -0.69
N LEU A 10 -5.76 4.15 -1.52
CA LEU A 10 -5.56 2.79 -1.02
C LEU A 10 -4.34 2.72 -0.11
N LEU A 11 -3.27 3.36 -0.53
CA LEU A 11 -2.05 3.38 0.28
C LEU A 11 -2.29 4.06 1.61
N LYS A 12 -2.94 5.21 1.59
CA LYS A 12 -3.21 5.93 2.83
C LYS A 12 -4.09 5.12 3.77
N LEU A 13 -5.08 4.47 3.23
CA LEU A 13 -5.96 3.64 4.06
C LEU A 13 -5.17 2.51 4.69
N GLY A 14 -4.31 1.86 3.91
CA GLY A 14 -3.50 0.78 4.44
C GLY A 14 -2.60 1.25 5.57
N VAL A 15 -1.95 2.40 5.37
CA VAL A 15 -1.08 2.94 6.42
C VAL A 15 -1.88 3.23 7.68
N SER A 16 -3.05 3.84 7.52
CA SER A 16 -3.89 4.14 8.66
C SER A 16 -4.28 2.88 9.43
N LEU A 17 -4.61 1.82 8.69
CA LEU A 17 -4.99 0.57 9.34
C LEU A 17 -3.84 0.01 10.15
N VAL A 18 -2.63 0.04 9.61
CA VAL A 18 -1.49 -0.45 10.36
C VAL A 18 -1.31 0.36 11.65
N GLN A 19 -1.52 1.67 11.54
CA GLN A 19 -1.29 2.54 12.69
C GLN A 19 -2.29 2.33 13.81
N ILE A 20 -3.49 1.90 13.47
CA ILE A 20 -4.49 1.65 14.51
C ILE A 20 -4.47 0.21 14.99
N GLY A 21 -3.49 -0.57 14.57
CA GLY A 21 -3.36 -1.93 15.07
C GLY A 21 -3.86 -3.01 14.13
N GLU A 22 -4.43 -2.62 12.99
CA GLU A 22 -4.91 -3.58 12.00
C GLU A 22 -3.81 -3.86 11.00
N LYS A 23 -2.71 -4.40 11.48
CA LYS A 23 -1.53 -4.55 10.66
C LYS A 23 -1.76 -5.47 9.47
N ASP A 24 -2.40 -6.60 9.68
CA ASP A 24 -2.61 -7.55 8.59
C ASP A 24 -3.42 -6.92 7.47
N GLN A 25 -4.50 -6.24 7.81
CA GLN A 25 -5.32 -5.60 6.80
C GLN A 25 -4.58 -4.44 6.15
N GLY A 26 -3.90 -3.65 6.96
CA GLY A 26 -3.16 -2.52 6.44
C GLY A 26 -2.08 -2.97 5.47
N CYS A 27 -1.32 -3.97 5.86
CA CYS A 27 -0.27 -4.50 4.99
C CYS A 27 -0.85 -5.07 3.71
N SER A 28 -1.97 -5.75 3.81
CA SER A 28 -2.62 -6.29 2.63
C SER A 28 -2.98 -5.18 1.64
N MET A 29 -3.47 -4.07 2.16
CA MET A 29 -3.82 -2.95 1.30
C MET A 29 -2.59 -2.29 0.70
N ILE A 30 -1.54 -2.13 1.50
CA ILE A 30 -0.32 -1.51 0.99
C ILE A 30 0.30 -2.35 -0.11
N THR A 31 0.40 -3.65 0.10
CA THR A 31 0.93 -4.52 -0.95
C THR A 31 -0.01 -4.57 -2.14
N GLY A 32 -1.30 -4.40 -1.90
CA GLY A 32 -2.27 -4.40 -2.99
C GLY A 32 -2.13 -3.22 -3.93
N VAL A 33 -1.51 -2.14 -3.47
CA VAL A 33 -1.36 -0.97 -4.32
C VAL A 33 -0.61 -1.34 -5.60
N SER A 34 0.53 -1.98 -5.48
CA SER A 34 1.32 -2.32 -6.66
C SER A 34 0.66 -3.42 -7.48
N LYS A 35 -0.13 -4.27 -6.84
CA LYS A 35 -0.82 -5.33 -7.57
C LYS A 35 -2.00 -4.81 -8.36
N GLN A 36 -2.79 -3.92 -7.76
CA GLN A 36 -3.98 -3.41 -8.43
C GLN A 36 -3.68 -2.25 -9.35
N TYR A 37 -2.62 -1.51 -9.05
CA TYR A 37 -2.29 -0.32 -9.83
C TYR A 37 -0.84 -0.36 -10.26
N PRO A 38 -0.47 -1.37 -11.06
CA PRO A 38 0.94 -1.50 -11.48
C PRO A 38 1.42 -0.31 -12.30
N LYS A 39 0.50 0.45 -12.86
CA LYS A 39 0.87 1.61 -13.65
C LYS A 39 0.76 2.92 -12.88
N ALA A 40 0.60 2.83 -11.58
CA ALA A 40 0.60 4.04 -10.77
C ALA A 40 1.95 4.73 -10.87
N SER A 41 1.99 6.01 -10.48
CA SER A 41 3.24 6.75 -10.57
C SER A 41 4.31 6.08 -9.71
N GLN A 42 5.55 6.29 -10.11
CA GLN A 42 6.67 5.73 -9.37
C GLN A 42 6.66 6.20 -7.92
N SER A 43 6.30 7.45 -7.71
CA SER A 43 6.26 7.98 -6.35
C SER A 43 5.35 7.14 -5.46
N VAL A 44 4.18 6.82 -5.97
CA VAL A 44 3.23 6.04 -5.19
C VAL A 44 3.74 4.63 -4.96
N LEU A 45 4.25 4.01 -6.01
CA LEU A 45 4.74 2.63 -5.90
C LEU A 45 5.92 2.54 -4.94
N GLN A 46 6.82 3.51 -5.01
CA GLN A 46 7.96 3.52 -4.11
C GLN A 46 7.53 3.75 -2.68
N LYS A 47 6.57 4.63 -2.48
CA LYS A 47 6.08 4.87 -1.14
C LYS A 47 5.42 3.63 -0.56
N ALA A 48 4.67 2.91 -1.39
CA ALA A 48 4.05 1.68 -0.93
C ALA A 48 5.12 0.67 -0.48
N LYS A 49 6.17 0.54 -1.25
CA LYS A 49 7.26 -0.34 -0.88
C LYS A 49 7.94 0.11 0.41
N TYR A 50 8.13 1.41 0.54
CA TYR A 50 8.74 1.96 1.73
C TYR A 50 7.92 1.61 2.96
N GLU A 51 6.61 1.80 2.86
CA GLU A 51 5.74 1.50 3.99
C GLU A 51 5.71 0.01 4.30
N GLU A 52 5.77 -0.83 3.28
CA GLU A 52 5.84 -2.27 3.51
C GLU A 52 7.03 -2.63 4.37
N LYS A 53 8.17 -2.05 4.06
CA LYS A 53 9.38 -2.31 4.81
C LYS A 53 9.30 -1.71 6.21
N LYS A 54 8.78 -0.50 6.28
CA LYS A 54 8.70 0.20 7.55
C LYS A 54 7.84 -0.56 8.55
N PHE A 55 6.73 -1.12 8.09
CA PHE A 55 5.83 -1.86 8.95
C PHE A 55 6.15 -3.35 8.98
N ASP A 56 7.21 -3.75 8.31
CA ASP A 56 7.60 -5.17 8.30
C ASP A 56 6.47 -6.04 7.78
N CYS A 57 5.84 -5.60 6.70
CA CYS A 57 4.77 -6.39 6.10
C CYS A 57 5.31 -7.65 5.44
N PRO A 58 4.59 -8.76 5.54
CA PRO A 58 4.98 -9.96 4.81
C PRO A 58 4.78 -9.74 3.32
N THR A 59 5.84 -9.82 2.60
CA THR A 59 5.76 -9.57 1.17
C THR A 59 5.88 -10.84 0.37
N LYS A 60 5.95 -11.89 0.80
CA LYS A 60 6.16 -13.00 0.19
C LYS A 60 5.65 -13.45 -0.88
N LYS A 61 5.92 -13.68 -1.45
CA LYS A 61 5.68 -13.98 -2.24
C LYS A 61 5.49 -15.07 -2.29
N SER A 62 5.30 -15.31 -2.25
CA SER A 62 5.13 -16.29 -2.32
C SER A 62 4.76 -16.84 -2.21
#